data_e9bb44484aa6384efefc9959845cbbb2
#
_entry.id   e9bb44484aa6384efefc9959845cbbb2
#
_cell.length_a   1.000
_cell.length_b   1.000
_cell.length_c   1.000
_cell.angle_alpha   90.00
_cell.angle_beta   90.00
_cell.angle_gamma   90.00
#
_symmetry.space_group_name_H-M   'P 1'
#
loop_
_entity.id
_entity.type
_entity.pdbx_description
1 polymer ?
#
loop_
_entity_poly.entity_id
_entity_poly.type
_entity_poly.pdbx_seq_one_letter_code
_entity_poly.pdbx_strand_id
1 'polypeptide(L)'
;MQQFLFVLFLFFIVTGFQIPYSHSQMTHPLNQELRDTLANEMRTHLQQHILNPWYSASLDEEHGGYFSRFDYQWNRDDHQPKMIVSQARLIWTASVASDFFDDNKLVLSSAEHGVLFLKDVMWDEEYGGFYNLVSREGEIIPENNGRTIKQAYGNSFAIYGLAAYVKATGDTDALNLAIDTFLWLEENSYDPESGGYFNYMERDGTPLKDGYDGTPPKDQNSSIHLLEAFTYLYHVWPDPVLEERLTELLELIRDTIRTDPGYLVLFSEADWTPISFRDSSDAVREANYYFDHVSFGHDVETAFLMIEASEALGIENDTTTHHYAKQMVDHSLQTGWDSDSGGFYDGGYYLASNDELTVVRDTKTWWAQAEGLNALLLMSLLYPDDEMRYGDRFLEMWYYINNYFIDEENSGWFESGLDKSPDSRYDDKGHIWKANYHDGRAMMYGIRFLDGE
;
A
#
# COMPACT_ATOMS: atom_id res chain seq x y z
N MET A 1 -48.56 46.10 -15.34
CA MET A 1 -47.67 45.53 -16.37
C MET A 1 -46.42 45.00 -15.66
N GLN A 2 -46.49 43.77 -15.22
CA GLN A 2 -45.38 43.04 -14.60
C GLN A 2 -44.76 42.14 -15.67
N GLN A 3 -43.49 42.39 -15.97
CA GLN A 3 -42.68 41.51 -16.81
C GLN A 3 -42.11 40.39 -15.94
N PHE A 4 -42.48 39.15 -16.27
CA PHE A 4 -41.85 37.93 -15.74
C PHE A 4 -40.57 37.62 -16.55
N LEU A 5 -39.44 37.62 -15.89
CA LEU A 5 -38.19 37.12 -16.46
C LEU A 5 -38.16 35.60 -16.20
N PHE A 6 -38.19 34.81 -17.29
CA PHE A 6 -37.92 33.39 -17.25
C PHE A 6 -36.39 33.19 -17.32
N VAL A 7 -35.80 32.68 -16.25
CA VAL A 7 -34.42 32.18 -16.27
C VAL A 7 -34.46 30.71 -16.66
N LEU A 8 -33.97 30.40 -17.86
CA LEU A 8 -33.78 29.02 -18.31
C LEU A 8 -32.53 28.46 -17.62
N PHE A 9 -32.70 27.52 -16.71
CA PHE A 9 -31.63 26.64 -16.27
C PHE A 9 -31.41 25.56 -17.30
N LEU A 10 -30.30 25.64 -18.04
CA LEU A 10 -29.80 24.54 -18.86
C LEU A 10 -29.14 23.51 -17.92
N PHE A 11 -29.84 22.42 -17.66
CA PHE A 11 -29.25 21.21 -17.10
C PHE A 11 -28.40 20.57 -18.21
N PHE A 12 -27.08 20.63 -18.06
CA PHE A 12 -26.19 19.72 -18.77
C PHE A 12 -26.31 18.35 -18.11
N ILE A 13 -27.07 17.47 -18.72
CA ILE A 13 -27.06 16.04 -18.45
C ILE A 13 -25.74 15.54 -19.04
N VAL A 14 -24.73 15.33 -18.21
CA VAL A 14 -23.57 14.52 -18.55
C VAL A 14 -24.09 13.09 -18.59
N THR A 15 -24.46 12.64 -19.79
CA THR A 15 -24.71 11.21 -20.01
C THR A 15 -23.38 10.50 -19.97
N GLY A 16 -23.05 9.93 -18.81
CA GLY A 16 -21.99 8.95 -18.72
C GLY A 16 -22.23 7.88 -19.76
N PHE A 17 -21.27 7.71 -20.65
CA PHE A 17 -21.25 6.58 -21.58
C PHE A 17 -21.08 5.31 -20.74
N GLN A 18 -22.19 4.69 -20.36
CA GLN A 18 -22.18 3.30 -19.89
C GLN A 18 -21.91 2.43 -21.12
N ILE A 19 -20.68 1.97 -21.25
CA ILE A 19 -20.36 0.90 -22.19
C ILE A 19 -21.02 -0.36 -21.61
N PRO A 20 -22.01 -0.97 -22.28
CA PRO A 20 -22.60 -2.20 -21.78
C PRO A 20 -21.59 -3.32 -21.97
N TYR A 21 -20.91 -3.74 -20.92
CA TYR A 21 -20.09 -4.92 -20.92
C TYR A 21 -20.98 -6.16 -21.05
N SER A 22 -21.10 -6.69 -22.26
CA SER A 22 -21.69 -8.01 -22.48
C SER A 22 -20.60 -9.06 -22.22
N HIS A 23 -20.83 -9.94 -21.29
CA HIS A 23 -19.95 -11.02 -20.82
C HIS A 23 -19.44 -12.02 -21.88
N SER A 24 -19.65 -11.79 -23.16
CA SER A 24 -19.46 -12.84 -24.16
C SER A 24 -18.42 -12.60 -25.26
N GLN A 25 -17.62 -11.52 -25.23
CA GLN A 25 -16.66 -11.24 -26.31
C GLN A 25 -15.42 -10.43 -25.91
N MET A 26 -14.67 -10.81 -24.87
CA MET A 26 -13.32 -10.27 -24.70
C MET A 26 -12.30 -11.41 -24.71
N THR A 27 -11.84 -11.76 -25.92
CA THR A 27 -10.77 -12.73 -26.15
C THR A 27 -9.46 -12.08 -26.61
N HIS A 28 -9.24 -10.79 -26.34
CA HIS A 28 -8.02 -10.10 -26.74
C HIS A 28 -7.43 -9.27 -25.61
N PRO A 29 -6.09 -9.22 -25.53
CA PRO A 29 -5.38 -8.33 -24.60
C PRO A 29 -5.83 -6.88 -24.83
N LEU A 30 -5.69 -6.05 -23.80
CA LEU A 30 -5.99 -4.61 -23.84
C LEU A 30 -5.38 -3.99 -25.12
N ASN A 31 -6.22 -3.62 -26.10
CA ASN A 31 -5.72 -2.98 -27.31
C ASN A 31 -5.26 -1.54 -27.02
N GLN A 32 -4.49 -0.94 -27.91
CA GLN A 32 -3.88 0.36 -27.67
C GLN A 32 -4.92 1.46 -27.39
N GLU A 33 -6.02 1.52 -28.12
CA GLU A 33 -7.09 2.51 -27.92
C GLU A 33 -7.72 2.40 -26.52
N LEU A 34 -7.91 1.18 -26.01
CA LEU A 34 -8.41 0.95 -24.67
C LEU A 34 -7.39 1.32 -23.62
N ARG A 35 -6.10 0.97 -23.83
CA ARG A 35 -5.00 1.39 -22.94
C ARG A 35 -4.91 2.90 -22.81
N ASP A 36 -4.91 3.63 -23.94
CA ASP A 36 -4.86 5.09 -23.97
C ASP A 36 -6.06 5.69 -23.22
N THR A 37 -7.25 5.11 -23.37
CA THR A 37 -8.47 5.55 -22.68
C THR A 37 -8.33 5.36 -21.18
N LEU A 38 -7.94 4.16 -20.72
CA LEU A 38 -7.77 3.83 -19.30
C LEU A 38 -6.67 4.66 -18.64
N ALA A 39 -5.54 4.86 -19.33
CA ALA A 39 -4.45 5.70 -18.82
C ALA A 39 -4.92 7.15 -18.60
N ASN A 40 -5.72 7.70 -19.51
CA ASN A 40 -6.28 9.05 -19.36
C ASN A 40 -7.34 9.14 -18.24
N GLU A 41 -8.18 8.12 -18.08
CA GLU A 41 -9.12 8.03 -16.95
C GLU A 41 -8.36 7.99 -15.63
N MET A 42 -7.36 7.11 -15.49
CA MET A 42 -6.52 6.99 -14.29
C MET A 42 -5.75 8.27 -14.00
N ARG A 43 -5.23 8.97 -15.02
CA ARG A 43 -4.54 10.26 -14.88
C ARG A 43 -5.47 11.35 -14.35
N THR A 44 -6.71 11.40 -14.89
CA THR A 44 -7.75 12.32 -14.40
C THR A 44 -8.11 12.01 -12.96
N HIS A 45 -8.25 10.72 -12.64
CA HIS A 45 -8.58 10.22 -11.31
C HIS A 45 -7.49 10.55 -10.28
N LEU A 46 -6.22 10.26 -10.62
CA LEU A 46 -5.06 10.61 -9.80
C LEU A 46 -5.10 12.09 -9.41
N GLN A 47 -5.33 12.98 -10.39
CA GLN A 47 -5.34 14.40 -10.13
C GLN A 47 -6.54 14.86 -9.30
N GLN A 48 -7.76 14.45 -9.68
CA GLN A 48 -9.00 15.01 -9.14
C GLN A 48 -9.42 14.38 -7.80
N HIS A 49 -9.23 13.07 -7.66
CA HIS A 49 -9.72 12.35 -6.49
C HIS A 49 -8.61 11.96 -5.49
N ILE A 50 -7.33 12.08 -5.87
CA ILE A 50 -6.22 11.73 -4.98
C ILE A 50 -5.36 12.94 -4.67
N LEU A 51 -4.63 13.50 -5.64
CA LEU A 51 -3.64 14.55 -5.34
C LEU A 51 -4.28 15.84 -4.86
N ASN A 52 -5.31 16.35 -5.58
CA ASN A 52 -5.92 17.63 -5.24
C ASN A 52 -6.56 17.63 -3.83
N PRO A 53 -7.43 16.68 -3.46
CA PRO A 53 -8.04 16.70 -2.12
C PRO A 53 -6.99 16.52 -1.02
N TRP A 54 -6.06 15.57 -1.17
CA TRP A 54 -5.07 15.29 -0.15
C TRP A 54 -4.11 16.47 0.08
N TYR A 55 -3.44 16.99 -0.95
CA TYR A 55 -2.44 18.06 -0.77
C TYR A 55 -3.05 19.45 -0.56
N SER A 56 -4.35 19.62 -0.81
CA SER A 56 -5.08 20.82 -0.37
C SER A 56 -5.47 20.80 1.10
N ALA A 57 -5.67 19.61 1.69
CA ALA A 57 -6.17 19.46 3.05
C ALA A 57 -5.07 19.09 4.06
N SER A 58 -4.03 18.34 3.65
CA SER A 58 -3.15 17.66 4.60
C SER A 58 -1.96 18.49 5.10
N LEU A 59 -1.52 19.54 4.43
CA LEU A 59 -0.34 20.30 4.85
C LEU A 59 -0.57 21.01 6.20
N ASP A 60 0.27 20.73 7.20
CA ASP A 60 0.29 21.46 8.47
C ASP A 60 1.39 22.52 8.43
N GLU A 61 1.04 23.71 7.92
CA GLU A 61 1.97 24.83 7.78
C GLU A 61 2.45 25.40 9.13
N GLU A 62 1.78 25.08 10.24
CA GLU A 62 2.12 25.60 11.57
C GLU A 62 3.16 24.73 12.28
N HIS A 63 3.00 23.39 12.20
CA HIS A 63 3.86 22.43 12.93
C HIS A 63 4.66 21.51 12.01
N GLY A 64 4.56 21.67 10.69
CA GLY A 64 5.23 20.81 9.71
C GLY A 64 4.55 19.47 9.51
N GLY A 65 4.97 18.74 8.47
CA GLY A 65 4.36 17.46 8.12
C GLY A 65 2.91 17.57 7.69
N TYR A 66 2.17 16.47 7.84
CA TYR A 66 0.81 16.39 7.34
C TYR A 66 -0.20 16.09 8.44
N PHE A 67 -1.38 16.68 8.34
CA PHE A 67 -2.55 16.23 9.09
C PHE A 67 -2.94 14.82 8.68
N SER A 68 -3.39 13.99 9.62
CA SER A 68 -3.69 12.58 9.39
C SER A 68 -5.18 12.29 9.29
N ARG A 69 -6.04 13.06 9.99
CA ARG A 69 -7.44 12.72 10.13
C ARG A 69 -8.36 13.71 9.46
N PHE A 70 -9.25 13.16 8.63
CA PHE A 70 -10.27 13.90 7.89
C PHE A 70 -11.56 13.09 7.88
N ASP A 71 -12.68 13.71 8.25
CA ASP A 71 -13.99 13.10 8.09
C ASP A 71 -14.33 12.90 6.59
N TYR A 72 -15.48 12.31 6.30
CA TYR A 72 -15.94 12.04 4.94
C TYR A 72 -16.09 13.30 4.05
N GLN A 73 -16.08 14.50 4.62
CA GLN A 73 -16.16 15.81 3.95
C GLN A 73 -14.82 16.58 4.00
N TRP A 74 -13.71 15.93 4.37
CA TRP A 74 -12.39 16.53 4.53
C TRP A 74 -12.28 17.57 5.66
N ASN A 75 -13.21 17.59 6.62
CA ASN A 75 -13.04 18.40 7.82
C ASN A 75 -12.07 17.73 8.79
N ARG A 76 -11.29 18.55 9.49
CA ARG A 76 -10.33 18.11 10.51
C ARG A 76 -10.91 18.30 11.90
N ASP A 77 -10.61 17.38 12.80
CA ASP A 77 -10.78 17.55 14.25
C ASP A 77 -9.49 18.06 14.90
N ASP A 78 -9.53 18.29 16.22
CA ASP A 78 -8.38 18.77 16.99
C ASP A 78 -7.36 17.65 17.29
N HIS A 79 -7.72 16.38 17.08
CA HIS A 79 -6.85 15.23 17.37
C HIS A 79 -6.13 14.78 16.09
N GLN A 80 -4.90 15.26 15.90
CA GLN A 80 -4.10 15.06 14.70
C GLN A 80 -2.73 14.42 15.02
N PRO A 81 -2.68 13.17 15.51
CA PRO A 81 -1.40 12.48 15.71
C PRO A 81 -0.75 12.21 14.36
N LYS A 82 0.57 12.29 14.29
CA LYS A 82 1.35 12.07 13.07
C LYS A 82 2.15 10.78 13.21
N MET A 83 1.78 9.78 12.41
CA MET A 83 2.44 8.49 12.37
C MET A 83 3.47 8.47 11.24
N ILE A 84 4.66 7.95 11.50
CA ILE A 84 5.74 7.87 10.50
C ILE A 84 5.27 7.27 9.17
N VAL A 85 4.43 6.23 9.22
CA VAL A 85 3.91 5.54 8.03
C VAL A 85 3.08 6.48 7.16
N SER A 86 2.07 7.17 7.72
CA SER A 86 1.23 8.10 6.94
C SER A 86 2.02 9.31 6.43
N GLN A 87 2.97 9.83 7.22
CA GLN A 87 3.85 10.92 6.80
C GLN A 87 4.71 10.50 5.59
N ALA A 88 5.36 9.35 5.68
CA ALA A 88 6.20 8.82 4.61
C ALA A 88 5.41 8.46 3.33
N ARG A 89 4.21 7.88 3.48
CA ARG A 89 3.29 7.57 2.37
C ARG A 89 2.91 8.82 1.58
N LEU A 90 2.63 9.93 2.25
CA LEU A 90 2.33 11.21 1.60
C LEU A 90 3.56 11.78 0.89
N ILE A 91 4.76 11.65 1.45
CA ILE A 91 6.02 12.04 0.78
C ILE A 91 6.21 11.22 -0.49
N TRP A 92 6.05 9.89 -0.40
CA TRP A 92 6.22 8.99 -1.53
C TRP A 92 5.27 9.34 -2.69
N THR A 93 3.96 9.45 -2.38
CA THR A 93 2.95 9.77 -3.41
C THR A 93 3.24 11.10 -4.08
N ALA A 94 3.58 12.15 -3.32
CA ALA A 94 3.91 13.46 -3.87
C ALA A 94 5.16 13.40 -4.76
N SER A 95 6.19 12.68 -4.31
CA SER A 95 7.46 12.55 -5.04
C SER A 95 7.27 11.82 -6.37
N VAL A 96 6.58 10.68 -6.37
CA VAL A 96 6.35 9.89 -7.58
C VAL A 96 5.37 10.60 -8.53
N ALA A 97 4.34 11.26 -8.00
CA ALA A 97 3.38 12.01 -8.81
C ALA A 97 4.04 13.17 -9.59
N SER A 98 5.21 13.63 -9.18
CA SER A 98 5.94 14.68 -9.88
C SER A 98 6.34 14.31 -11.32
N ASP A 99 6.43 13.03 -11.63
CA ASP A 99 6.77 12.52 -12.97
C ASP A 99 5.58 12.58 -13.95
N PHE A 100 4.36 12.72 -13.44
CA PHE A 100 3.12 12.59 -14.23
C PHE A 100 2.54 13.92 -14.73
N PHE A 101 3.05 15.06 -14.24
CA PHE A 101 2.49 16.38 -14.54
C PHE A 101 3.60 17.39 -14.82
N ASP A 102 3.44 18.20 -15.89
CA ASP A 102 4.38 19.25 -16.26
C ASP A 102 4.52 20.35 -15.18
N ASP A 103 3.41 20.70 -14.49
CA ASP A 103 3.42 21.61 -13.34
C ASP A 103 3.41 20.79 -12.04
N ASN A 104 4.59 20.34 -11.64
CA ASN A 104 4.80 19.48 -10.48
C ASN A 104 5.21 20.24 -9.19
N LYS A 105 5.22 21.57 -9.21
CA LYS A 105 5.72 22.39 -8.09
C LYS A 105 4.96 22.12 -6.79
N LEU A 106 3.63 21.99 -6.87
CA LEU A 106 2.83 21.76 -5.68
C LEU A 106 3.18 20.42 -5.02
N VAL A 107 3.24 19.34 -5.79
CA VAL A 107 3.55 18.02 -5.26
C VAL A 107 4.97 17.92 -4.73
N LEU A 108 5.97 18.50 -5.44
CA LEU A 108 7.35 18.52 -4.96
C LEU A 108 7.53 19.37 -3.70
N SER A 109 6.89 20.55 -3.60
CA SER A 109 6.92 21.35 -2.37
C SER A 109 6.20 20.66 -1.21
N SER A 110 5.16 19.88 -1.49
CA SER A 110 4.49 19.07 -0.49
C SER A 110 5.38 17.92 0.00
N ALA A 111 6.12 17.26 -0.91
CA ALA A 111 7.08 16.23 -0.53
C ALA A 111 8.22 16.80 0.34
N GLU A 112 8.81 17.93 -0.05
CA GLU A 112 9.83 18.64 0.74
C GLU A 112 9.35 18.96 2.15
N HIS A 113 8.11 19.48 2.27
CA HIS A 113 7.50 19.80 3.55
C HIS A 113 7.43 18.58 4.49
N GLY A 114 7.09 17.41 3.95
CA GLY A 114 7.10 16.15 4.70
C GLY A 114 8.51 15.68 5.07
N VAL A 115 9.47 15.74 4.12
CA VAL A 115 10.88 15.36 4.35
C VAL A 115 11.49 16.18 5.48
N LEU A 116 11.27 17.50 5.50
CA LEU A 116 11.73 18.36 6.59
C LEU A 116 11.14 17.94 7.95
N PHE A 117 9.87 17.57 7.98
CA PHE A 117 9.23 17.09 9.22
C PHE A 117 9.82 15.75 9.68
N LEU A 118 10.06 14.81 8.78
CA LEU A 118 10.74 13.55 9.13
C LEU A 118 12.11 13.82 9.74
N LYS A 119 12.91 14.66 9.09
CA LYS A 119 14.27 14.99 9.50
C LYS A 119 14.31 15.73 10.84
N ASP A 120 13.51 16.79 10.99
CA ASP A 120 13.66 17.74 12.09
C ASP A 120 12.84 17.35 13.33
N VAL A 121 11.82 16.47 13.19
CA VAL A 121 10.86 16.14 14.26
C VAL A 121 10.80 14.65 14.56
N MET A 122 10.74 13.80 13.54
CA MET A 122 10.51 12.37 13.77
C MET A 122 11.80 11.55 13.90
N TRP A 123 12.95 12.05 13.45
CA TRP A 123 14.24 11.39 13.65
C TRP A 123 14.68 11.51 15.10
N ASP A 124 15.11 10.40 15.72
CA ASP A 124 15.65 10.39 17.09
C ASP A 124 17.14 10.72 17.07
N GLU A 125 17.50 11.98 17.34
CA GLU A 125 18.88 12.48 17.37
C GLU A 125 19.78 11.79 18.40
N GLU A 126 19.19 11.14 19.42
CA GLU A 126 19.97 10.48 20.49
C GLU A 126 20.31 9.03 20.14
N TYR A 127 19.36 8.29 19.52
CA TYR A 127 19.50 6.84 19.31
C TYR A 127 19.36 6.42 17.84
N GLY A 128 19.10 7.36 16.93
CA GLY A 128 18.79 7.06 15.53
C GLY A 128 17.44 6.37 15.34
N GLY A 129 17.05 6.19 14.09
CA GLY A 129 15.74 5.65 13.72
C GLY A 129 14.58 6.62 14.01
N PHE A 130 13.41 6.34 13.46
CA PHE A 130 12.26 7.23 13.57
C PHE A 130 11.34 6.83 14.72
N TYR A 131 10.76 7.84 15.40
CA TYR A 131 9.63 7.66 16.30
C TYR A 131 8.41 7.16 15.52
N ASN A 132 7.65 6.22 16.11
CA ASN A 132 6.47 5.67 15.45
C ASN A 132 5.32 6.69 15.38
N LEU A 133 5.08 7.43 16.47
CA LEU A 133 3.96 8.34 16.60
C LEU A 133 4.34 9.58 17.38
N VAL A 134 3.96 10.76 16.86
CA VAL A 134 4.11 12.04 17.54
C VAL A 134 2.78 12.81 17.55
N SER A 135 2.64 13.79 18.47
CA SER A 135 1.50 14.70 18.45
C SER A 135 1.56 15.63 17.23
N ARG A 136 0.52 16.41 17.00
CA ARG A 136 0.54 17.45 15.96
C ARG A 136 1.74 18.37 16.09
N GLU A 137 2.11 18.74 17.33
CA GLU A 137 3.19 19.66 17.68
C GLU A 137 4.59 18.99 17.63
N GLY A 138 4.65 17.68 17.40
CA GLY A 138 5.90 16.91 17.31
C GLY A 138 6.37 16.28 18.64
N GLU A 139 5.53 16.30 19.69
CA GLU A 139 5.86 15.61 20.94
C GLU A 139 5.68 14.09 20.80
N ILE A 140 6.62 13.31 21.32
CA ILE A 140 6.56 11.84 21.25
C ILE A 140 5.31 11.35 21.98
N ILE A 141 4.50 10.54 21.33
CA ILE A 141 3.40 9.81 21.95
C ILE A 141 3.89 8.40 22.29
N PRO A 142 4.10 8.11 23.59
CA PRO A 142 4.53 6.79 24.02
C PRO A 142 3.37 5.78 23.92
N GLU A 143 3.71 4.50 23.90
CA GLU A 143 2.75 3.41 24.03
C GLU A 143 1.99 3.46 25.36
N ASN A 144 0.88 2.74 25.46
CA ASN A 144 -0.01 2.74 26.65
C ASN A 144 0.72 2.39 27.95
N ASN A 145 1.84 1.65 27.88
CA ASN A 145 2.69 1.29 29.01
C ASN A 145 3.79 2.32 29.31
N GLY A 146 3.80 3.45 28.61
CA GLY A 146 4.78 4.54 28.77
C GLY A 146 6.13 4.32 28.10
N ARG A 147 6.29 3.21 27.31
CA ARG A 147 7.51 2.94 26.53
C ARG A 147 7.43 3.66 25.18
N THR A 148 8.58 4.02 24.64
CA THR A 148 8.70 4.48 23.26
C THR A 148 9.25 3.32 22.43
N ILE A 149 8.44 2.80 21.53
CA ILE A 149 8.77 1.67 20.66
C ILE A 149 9.01 2.18 19.25
N LYS A 150 10.10 1.72 18.63
CA LYS A 150 10.38 1.90 17.20
C LYS A 150 10.05 0.61 16.47
N GLN A 151 9.66 0.76 15.21
CA GLN A 151 9.22 -0.36 14.37
C GLN A 151 10.04 -0.41 13.08
N ALA A 152 10.46 -1.60 12.66
CA ALA A 152 11.07 -1.80 11.35
C ALA A 152 10.10 -1.39 10.24
N TYR A 153 8.82 -1.72 10.38
CA TYR A 153 7.73 -1.29 9.49
C TYR A 153 7.67 0.24 9.29
N GLY A 154 7.70 1.03 10.37
CA GLY A 154 7.67 2.49 10.27
C GLY A 154 8.94 3.07 9.64
N ASN A 155 10.11 2.51 10.00
CA ASN A 155 11.40 2.93 9.44
C ASN A 155 11.54 2.53 7.95
N SER A 156 10.95 1.41 7.51
CA SER A 156 10.91 1.04 6.09
C SER A 156 10.16 2.09 5.27
N PHE A 157 8.99 2.54 5.72
CA PHE A 157 8.26 3.61 5.05
C PHE A 157 9.02 4.93 5.00
N ALA A 158 9.78 5.28 6.06
CA ALA A 158 10.63 6.45 6.02
C ALA A 158 11.69 6.33 4.91
N ILE A 159 12.39 5.20 4.80
CA ILE A 159 13.33 4.93 3.70
C ILE A 159 12.62 5.08 2.34
N TYR A 160 11.44 4.48 2.21
CA TYR A 160 10.67 4.47 0.96
C TYR A 160 10.28 5.88 0.50
N GLY A 161 9.73 6.70 1.40
CA GLY A 161 9.37 8.09 1.11
C GLY A 161 10.59 8.96 0.78
N LEU A 162 11.67 8.83 1.57
CA LEU A 162 12.93 9.55 1.36
C LEU A 162 13.58 9.15 0.03
N ALA A 163 13.66 7.85 -0.29
CA ALA A 163 14.24 7.36 -1.54
C ALA A 163 13.45 7.85 -2.78
N ALA A 164 12.12 7.89 -2.70
CA ALA A 164 11.28 8.44 -3.76
C ALA A 164 11.55 9.95 -3.95
N TYR A 165 11.69 10.70 -2.85
CA TYR A 165 12.02 12.12 -2.92
C TYR A 165 13.43 12.36 -3.52
N VAL A 166 14.41 11.53 -3.12
CA VAL A 166 15.76 11.57 -3.72
C VAL A 166 15.73 11.30 -5.21
N LYS A 167 14.96 10.29 -5.64
CA LYS A 167 14.81 9.97 -7.07
C LYS A 167 14.22 11.14 -7.86
N ALA A 168 13.28 11.88 -7.29
CA ALA A 168 12.62 13.01 -7.92
C ALA A 168 13.50 14.30 -7.93
N THR A 169 14.34 14.49 -6.91
CA THR A 169 15.02 15.77 -6.69
C THR A 169 16.56 15.72 -6.73
N GLY A 170 17.14 14.56 -6.43
CA GLY A 170 18.58 14.40 -6.21
C GLY A 170 19.06 14.96 -4.87
N ASP A 171 18.18 15.16 -3.89
CA ASP A 171 18.50 15.73 -2.58
C ASP A 171 19.44 14.81 -1.79
N THR A 172 20.63 15.32 -1.46
CA THR A 172 21.67 14.55 -0.77
C THR A 172 21.45 14.42 0.73
N ASP A 173 20.74 15.36 1.37
CA ASP A 173 20.42 15.28 2.79
C ASP A 173 19.37 14.20 3.04
N ALA A 174 18.35 14.15 2.18
CA ALA A 174 17.35 13.08 2.22
C ALA A 174 17.96 11.70 1.91
N LEU A 175 18.91 11.63 0.97
CA LEU A 175 19.67 10.40 0.70
C LEU A 175 20.44 9.93 1.93
N ASN A 176 21.19 10.83 2.58
CA ASN A 176 21.95 10.49 3.78
C ASN A 176 21.00 9.99 4.89
N LEU A 177 19.86 10.63 5.10
CA LEU A 177 18.88 10.22 6.10
C LEU A 177 18.29 8.83 5.79
N ALA A 178 18.02 8.52 4.52
CA ALA A 178 17.57 7.19 4.11
C ALA A 178 18.65 6.12 4.36
N ILE A 179 19.92 6.42 4.04
CA ILE A 179 21.06 5.54 4.31
C ILE A 179 21.25 5.35 5.83
N ASP A 180 21.21 6.41 6.63
CA ASP A 180 21.34 6.33 8.09
C ASP A 180 20.22 5.47 8.70
N THR A 181 19.00 5.55 8.13
CA THR A 181 17.88 4.70 8.56
C THR A 181 18.12 3.22 8.22
N PHE A 182 18.61 2.94 7.02
CA PHE A 182 18.97 1.58 6.61
C PHE A 182 20.07 1.01 7.54
N LEU A 183 21.15 1.77 7.78
CA LEU A 183 22.23 1.34 8.68
C LEU A 183 21.75 1.15 10.11
N TRP A 184 20.81 1.99 10.56
CA TRP A 184 20.19 1.81 11.88
C TRP A 184 19.39 0.50 11.98
N LEU A 185 18.66 0.13 10.92
CA LEU A 185 17.94 -1.15 10.85
C LEU A 185 18.92 -2.34 10.85
N GLU A 186 20.02 -2.25 10.11
CA GLU A 186 21.07 -3.27 10.09
C GLU A 186 21.68 -3.50 11.49
N GLU A 187 21.90 -2.44 12.26
CA GLU A 187 22.50 -2.54 13.60
C GLU A 187 21.51 -3.05 14.65
N ASN A 188 20.22 -2.66 14.56
CA ASN A 188 19.27 -2.77 15.66
C ASN A 188 18.12 -3.75 15.41
N SER A 189 17.80 -4.08 14.17
CA SER A 189 16.64 -4.87 13.80
C SER A 189 16.97 -6.16 13.05
N TYR A 190 18.08 -6.18 12.28
CA TYR A 190 18.49 -7.36 11.51
C TYR A 190 18.77 -8.57 12.40
N ASP A 191 18.27 -9.75 12.00
CA ASP A 191 18.50 -11.02 12.67
C ASP A 191 19.56 -11.86 11.95
N PRO A 192 20.82 -11.88 12.41
CA PRO A 192 21.89 -12.64 11.76
C PRO A 192 21.77 -14.16 11.97
N GLU A 193 20.86 -14.64 12.82
CA GLU A 193 20.71 -16.07 13.11
C GLU A 193 19.69 -16.73 12.15
N SER A 194 18.57 -16.05 11.89
CA SER A 194 17.48 -16.61 11.09
C SER A 194 17.14 -15.77 9.84
N GLY A 195 17.88 -14.69 9.62
CA GLY A 195 17.62 -13.73 8.55
C GLY A 195 16.37 -12.86 8.75
N GLY A 196 16.24 -11.82 7.95
CA GLY A 196 15.18 -10.82 8.05
C GLY A 196 15.32 -9.93 9.29
N TYR A 197 14.22 -9.29 9.70
CA TYR A 197 14.26 -8.23 10.69
C TYR A 197 13.23 -8.45 11.80
N PHE A 198 13.59 -8.10 13.05
CA PHE A 198 12.64 -7.96 14.15
C PHE A 198 11.81 -6.68 13.95
N ASN A 199 10.48 -6.75 14.08
CA ASN A 199 9.66 -5.55 13.86
C ASN A 199 9.77 -4.52 14.98
N TYR A 200 9.99 -4.94 16.23
CA TYR A 200 9.92 -4.05 17.39
C TYR A 200 11.27 -3.86 18.06
N MET A 201 11.61 -2.62 18.36
CA MET A 201 12.80 -2.22 19.13
C MET A 201 12.41 -1.24 20.24
N GLU A 202 13.14 -1.28 21.36
CA GLU A 202 13.13 -0.17 22.32
C GLU A 202 13.58 1.14 21.64
N ARG A 203 13.36 2.27 22.30
CA ARG A 203 13.81 3.56 21.77
C ARG A 203 15.31 3.57 21.45
N ASP A 204 16.13 2.91 22.29
CA ASP A 204 17.59 2.83 22.14
C ASP A 204 18.07 1.85 21.06
N GLY A 205 17.14 1.21 20.34
CA GLY A 205 17.43 0.23 19.31
C GLY A 205 17.49 -1.22 19.79
N THR A 206 17.38 -1.52 21.08
CA THR A 206 17.39 -2.91 21.55
C THR A 206 16.25 -3.72 20.97
N PRO A 207 16.50 -4.80 20.17
CA PRO A 207 15.46 -5.57 19.53
C PRO A 207 14.62 -6.39 20.53
N LEU A 208 13.31 -6.42 20.32
CA LEU A 208 12.36 -7.19 21.13
C LEU A 208 12.14 -8.56 20.48
N LYS A 209 13.07 -9.47 20.71
CA LYS A 209 13.16 -10.79 20.05
C LYS A 209 12.01 -11.75 20.38
N ASP A 210 11.31 -11.51 21.48
CA ASP A 210 10.11 -12.26 21.88
C ASP A 210 8.80 -11.58 21.43
N GLY A 211 8.89 -10.53 20.63
CA GLY A 211 7.75 -9.70 20.21
C GLY A 211 7.38 -8.60 21.20
N TYR A 212 6.25 -7.92 20.95
CA TYR A 212 5.80 -6.79 21.76
C TYR A 212 4.28 -6.79 21.92
N ASP A 213 3.79 -6.61 23.16
CA ASP A 213 2.37 -6.51 23.53
C ASP A 213 1.50 -7.63 22.94
N GLY A 214 2.01 -8.87 22.99
CA GLY A 214 1.32 -10.05 22.46
C GLY A 214 1.45 -10.25 20.95
N THR A 215 2.12 -9.34 20.24
CA THR A 215 2.44 -9.50 18.80
C THR A 215 3.78 -10.22 18.66
N PRO A 216 3.85 -11.26 17.80
CA PRO A 216 5.09 -11.98 17.53
C PRO A 216 6.20 -11.10 16.98
N PRO A 217 7.48 -11.54 17.07
CA PRO A 217 8.64 -10.70 16.74
C PRO A 217 8.84 -10.43 15.27
N LYS A 218 8.33 -11.30 14.40
CA LYS A 218 8.47 -11.19 12.93
C LYS A 218 7.12 -11.32 12.25
N ASP A 219 6.94 -10.56 11.19
CA ASP A 219 5.69 -10.54 10.41
C ASP A 219 5.95 -10.30 8.92
N GLN A 220 5.00 -10.76 8.10
CA GLN A 220 5.08 -10.58 6.65
C GLN A 220 4.98 -9.11 6.25
N ASN A 221 4.15 -8.31 6.97
CA ASN A 221 3.87 -6.92 6.61
C ASN A 221 5.14 -6.05 6.71
N SER A 222 5.91 -6.21 7.80
CA SER A 222 7.21 -5.56 7.92
C SER A 222 8.19 -6.04 6.85
N SER A 223 8.20 -7.34 6.54
CA SER A 223 9.11 -7.94 5.56
C SER A 223 8.85 -7.45 4.14
N ILE A 224 7.59 -7.38 3.70
CA ILE A 224 7.26 -6.90 2.33
C ILE A 224 7.54 -5.41 2.16
N HIS A 225 7.31 -4.60 3.19
CA HIS A 225 7.59 -3.17 3.11
C HIS A 225 9.08 -2.82 3.30
N LEU A 226 9.87 -3.67 3.97
CA LEU A 226 11.33 -3.60 3.90
C LEU A 226 11.83 -3.94 2.48
N LEU A 227 11.29 -5.00 1.84
CA LEU A 227 11.58 -5.34 0.44
C LEU A 227 11.30 -4.13 -0.48
N GLU A 228 10.14 -3.55 -0.36
CA GLU A 228 9.71 -2.37 -1.13
C GLU A 228 10.63 -1.17 -0.92
N ALA A 229 10.92 -0.84 0.34
CA ALA A 229 11.77 0.28 0.70
C ALA A 229 13.22 0.10 0.22
N PHE A 230 13.77 -1.10 0.36
CA PHE A 230 15.12 -1.41 -0.08
C PHE A 230 15.22 -1.44 -1.62
N THR A 231 14.16 -1.85 -2.31
CA THR A 231 14.06 -1.74 -3.77
C THR A 231 14.17 -0.29 -4.23
N TYR A 232 13.41 0.62 -3.60
CA TYR A 232 13.48 2.05 -3.94
C TYR A 232 14.81 2.69 -3.55
N LEU A 233 15.37 2.36 -2.39
CA LEU A 233 16.68 2.86 -1.96
C LEU A 233 17.78 2.37 -2.91
N TYR A 234 17.71 1.10 -3.37
CA TYR A 234 18.70 0.52 -4.28
C TYR A 234 18.76 1.26 -5.63
N HIS A 235 17.64 1.79 -6.12
CA HIS A 235 17.63 2.61 -7.34
C HIS A 235 18.45 3.91 -7.22
N VAL A 236 18.59 4.46 -6.02
CA VAL A 236 19.30 5.74 -5.79
C VAL A 236 20.64 5.57 -5.06
N TRP A 237 20.84 4.43 -4.44
CA TRP A 237 22.06 4.06 -3.70
C TRP A 237 22.35 2.56 -3.83
N PRO A 238 22.96 2.12 -4.97
CA PRO A 238 23.27 0.70 -5.22
C PRO A 238 24.48 0.23 -4.40
N ASP A 239 24.31 0.05 -3.11
CA ASP A 239 25.33 -0.41 -2.16
C ASP A 239 25.35 -1.94 -2.06
N PRO A 240 26.52 -2.61 -1.98
CA PRO A 240 26.60 -4.07 -1.91
C PRO A 240 25.92 -4.70 -0.69
N VAL A 241 25.87 -4.02 0.46
CA VAL A 241 25.18 -4.54 1.65
C VAL A 241 23.66 -4.44 1.44
N LEU A 242 23.18 -3.35 0.88
CA LEU A 242 21.77 -3.20 0.53
C LEU A 242 21.34 -4.24 -0.52
N GLU A 243 22.19 -4.52 -1.52
CA GLU A 243 21.94 -5.57 -2.52
C GLU A 243 21.82 -6.95 -1.87
N GLU A 244 22.71 -7.28 -0.92
CA GLU A 244 22.66 -8.53 -0.17
C GLU A 244 21.36 -8.64 0.63
N ARG A 245 20.95 -7.59 1.33
CA ARG A 245 19.71 -7.58 2.14
C ARG A 245 18.43 -7.60 1.29
N LEU A 246 18.43 -6.91 0.17
CA LEU A 246 17.31 -6.94 -0.79
C LEU A 246 17.14 -8.34 -1.38
N THR A 247 18.25 -9.01 -1.74
CA THR A 247 18.24 -10.39 -2.22
C THR A 247 17.73 -11.35 -1.13
N GLU A 248 18.23 -11.23 0.10
CA GLU A 248 17.80 -12.04 1.25
C GLU A 248 16.29 -11.89 1.52
N LEU A 249 15.77 -10.66 1.51
CA LEU A 249 14.34 -10.41 1.73
C LEU A 249 13.49 -11.00 0.61
N LEU A 250 13.90 -10.86 -0.65
CA LEU A 250 13.21 -11.47 -1.78
C LEU A 250 13.12 -13.00 -1.62
N GLU A 251 14.23 -13.65 -1.30
CA GLU A 251 14.30 -15.10 -1.08
C GLU A 251 13.50 -15.54 0.15
N LEU A 252 13.58 -14.79 1.25
CA LEU A 252 12.85 -15.07 2.48
C LEU A 252 11.33 -15.02 2.26
N ILE A 253 10.84 -13.97 1.61
CA ILE A 253 9.40 -13.82 1.32
C ILE A 253 8.94 -14.91 0.37
N ARG A 254 9.68 -15.15 -0.71
CA ARG A 254 9.34 -16.10 -1.75
C ARG A 254 9.37 -17.55 -1.28
N ASP A 255 10.36 -17.92 -0.48
CA ASP A 255 10.69 -19.33 -0.20
C ASP A 255 10.32 -19.76 1.23
N THR A 256 10.06 -18.81 2.16
CA THR A 256 9.77 -19.11 3.59
C THR A 256 8.43 -18.54 4.04
N ILE A 257 8.15 -17.26 3.76
CA ILE A 257 6.93 -16.60 4.24
C ILE A 257 5.73 -17.02 3.36
N ARG A 258 5.91 -17.19 2.06
CA ARG A 258 4.90 -17.72 1.16
C ARG A 258 4.66 -19.21 1.41
N THR A 259 3.42 -19.62 1.35
CA THR A 259 3.01 -21.04 1.44
C THR A 259 2.86 -21.69 0.04
N ASP A 260 2.85 -23.02 -0.04
CA ASP A 260 2.65 -23.74 -1.30
C ASP A 260 1.33 -23.41 -2.03
N PRO A 261 0.18 -23.20 -1.34
CA PRO A 261 -1.04 -22.73 -2.01
C PRO A 261 -0.91 -21.35 -2.65
N GLY A 262 0.00 -20.48 -2.16
CA GLY A 262 0.22 -19.13 -2.69
C GLY A 262 -0.34 -18.01 -1.83
N TYR A 263 -0.41 -18.17 -0.51
CA TYR A 263 -0.71 -17.11 0.45
C TYR A 263 0.44 -16.92 1.44
N LEU A 264 0.45 -15.81 2.18
CA LEU A 264 1.50 -15.48 3.14
C LEU A 264 1.16 -15.93 4.55
N VAL A 265 2.16 -16.41 5.28
CA VAL A 265 2.14 -16.52 6.74
C VAL A 265 2.25 -15.12 7.31
N LEU A 266 1.26 -14.67 8.11
CA LEU A 266 1.22 -13.29 8.57
C LEU A 266 2.21 -13.01 9.71
N PHE A 267 2.33 -13.92 10.69
CA PHE A 267 3.22 -13.77 11.83
C PHE A 267 4.00 -15.04 12.10
N SER A 268 5.22 -14.86 12.58
CA SER A 268 6.14 -15.95 12.89
C SER A 268 6.91 -15.68 14.19
N GLU A 269 7.40 -16.76 14.80
CA GLU A 269 8.44 -16.71 15.82
C GLU A 269 9.76 -16.19 15.21
N ALA A 270 10.77 -15.97 16.06
CA ALA A 270 12.06 -15.44 15.63
C ALA A 270 12.75 -16.30 14.55
N ASP A 271 12.53 -17.59 14.55
CA ASP A 271 13.09 -18.57 13.60
C ASP A 271 12.21 -18.82 12.36
N TRP A 272 11.24 -17.97 12.12
CA TRP A 272 10.23 -18.06 11.07
C TRP A 272 9.24 -19.24 11.21
N THR A 273 9.17 -19.89 12.39
CA THR A 273 8.09 -20.85 12.68
C THR A 273 6.74 -20.13 12.64
N PRO A 274 5.79 -20.54 11.78
CA PRO A 274 4.51 -19.86 11.62
C PRO A 274 3.67 -19.87 12.91
N ILE A 275 3.04 -18.74 13.24
CA ILE A 275 1.97 -18.65 14.23
C ILE A 275 0.67 -19.08 13.55
N SER A 276 -0.05 -20.06 14.10
CA SER A 276 -1.31 -20.51 13.52
C SER A 276 -2.30 -21.00 14.58
N PHE A 277 -3.55 -20.61 14.39
CA PHE A 277 -4.71 -20.99 15.19
C PHE A 277 -5.72 -21.84 14.40
N ARG A 278 -5.38 -22.22 13.16
CA ARG A 278 -6.28 -22.92 12.23
C ARG A 278 -6.89 -24.23 12.81
N ASP A 279 -6.14 -24.90 13.67
CA ASP A 279 -6.58 -26.15 14.31
C ASP A 279 -7.31 -25.93 15.65
N SER A 280 -7.55 -24.67 16.02
CA SER A 280 -8.25 -24.28 17.24
C SER A 280 -9.76 -24.20 17.06
N SER A 281 -10.51 -23.96 18.15
CA SER A 281 -11.96 -23.70 18.08
C SER A 281 -12.28 -22.39 17.36
N ASP A 282 -13.51 -22.26 16.84
CA ASP A 282 -13.98 -21.04 16.16
C ASP A 282 -13.77 -19.77 17.00
N ALA A 283 -14.05 -19.84 18.31
CA ALA A 283 -13.86 -18.70 19.22
C ALA A 283 -12.38 -18.28 19.36
N VAL A 284 -11.46 -19.26 19.34
CA VAL A 284 -10.02 -18.96 19.39
C VAL A 284 -9.55 -18.37 18.06
N ARG A 285 -9.99 -18.93 16.92
CA ARG A 285 -9.67 -18.35 15.61
C ARG A 285 -10.20 -16.92 15.46
N GLU A 286 -11.46 -16.68 15.85
CA GLU A 286 -12.03 -15.34 15.79
C GLU A 286 -11.26 -14.32 16.65
N ALA A 287 -10.83 -14.73 17.85
CA ALA A 287 -10.05 -13.88 18.75
C ALA A 287 -8.62 -13.60 18.24
N ASN A 288 -8.10 -14.46 17.37
CA ASN A 288 -6.74 -14.38 16.83
C ASN A 288 -6.72 -14.20 15.30
N TYR A 289 -7.82 -13.77 14.70
CA TYR A 289 -7.99 -13.64 13.26
C TYR A 289 -6.81 -12.90 12.57
N TYR A 290 -6.35 -11.82 13.17
CA TYR A 290 -5.29 -10.98 12.58
C TYR A 290 -3.92 -11.64 12.56
N PHE A 291 -3.71 -12.75 13.26
CA PHE A 291 -2.41 -13.40 13.32
C PHE A 291 -2.18 -14.45 12.21
N ASP A 292 -3.22 -15.05 11.65
CA ASP A 292 -3.04 -16.18 10.74
C ASP A 292 -4.13 -16.37 9.66
N HIS A 293 -4.93 -15.34 9.37
CA HIS A 293 -5.85 -15.40 8.24
C HIS A 293 -5.10 -15.31 6.90
N VAL A 294 -5.75 -15.75 5.82
CA VAL A 294 -5.29 -15.46 4.46
C VAL A 294 -5.72 -14.04 4.11
N SER A 295 -4.76 -13.16 3.85
CA SER A 295 -5.00 -11.76 3.48
C SER A 295 -4.82 -11.59 1.98
N PHE A 296 -5.92 -11.61 1.22
CA PHE A 296 -5.85 -11.56 -0.24
C PHE A 296 -5.20 -10.28 -0.77
N GLY A 297 -5.41 -9.15 -0.09
CA GLY A 297 -4.77 -7.89 -0.43
C GLY A 297 -3.24 -7.95 -0.33
N HIS A 298 -2.71 -8.51 0.77
CA HIS A 298 -1.27 -8.67 0.93
C HIS A 298 -0.67 -9.69 -0.05
N ASP A 299 -1.42 -10.75 -0.38
CA ASP A 299 -0.93 -11.75 -1.32
C ASP A 299 -0.71 -11.14 -2.72
N VAL A 300 -1.67 -10.36 -3.24
CA VAL A 300 -1.52 -9.72 -4.55
C VAL A 300 -0.51 -8.56 -4.52
N GLU A 301 -0.42 -7.80 -3.43
CA GLU A 301 0.60 -6.77 -3.23
C GLU A 301 2.01 -7.37 -3.25
N THR A 302 2.23 -8.42 -2.48
CA THR A 302 3.53 -9.07 -2.41
C THR A 302 3.97 -9.67 -3.74
N ALA A 303 3.04 -10.24 -4.50
CA ALA A 303 3.33 -10.75 -5.84
C ALA A 303 3.95 -9.68 -6.75
N PHE A 304 3.39 -8.48 -6.73
CA PHE A 304 3.90 -7.33 -7.45
C PHE A 304 5.26 -6.87 -6.91
N LEU A 305 5.40 -6.69 -5.59
CA LEU A 305 6.64 -6.20 -4.95
C LEU A 305 7.83 -7.15 -5.16
N MET A 306 7.62 -8.47 -5.19
CA MET A 306 8.67 -9.44 -5.50
C MET A 306 9.20 -9.29 -6.93
N ILE A 307 8.32 -9.01 -7.90
CA ILE A 307 8.74 -8.79 -9.29
C ILE A 307 9.56 -7.49 -9.38
N GLU A 308 9.11 -6.39 -8.76
CA GLU A 308 9.88 -5.15 -8.73
C GLU A 308 11.28 -5.32 -8.10
N ALA A 309 11.37 -6.05 -6.99
CA ALA A 309 12.66 -6.32 -6.35
C ALA A 309 13.59 -7.14 -7.25
N SER A 310 13.07 -8.17 -7.91
CA SER A 310 13.83 -8.98 -8.88
C SER A 310 14.34 -8.14 -10.06
N GLU A 311 13.50 -7.24 -10.58
CA GLU A 311 13.88 -6.32 -11.66
C GLU A 311 14.94 -5.33 -11.20
N ALA A 312 14.80 -4.73 -10.01
CA ALA A 312 15.78 -3.81 -9.45
C ALA A 312 17.14 -4.46 -9.22
N LEU A 313 17.17 -5.71 -8.78
CA LEU A 313 18.37 -6.53 -8.63
C LEU A 313 18.98 -6.95 -9.98
N GLY A 314 18.29 -6.71 -11.11
CA GLY A 314 18.75 -7.11 -12.45
C GLY A 314 18.83 -8.63 -12.64
N ILE A 315 17.99 -9.42 -11.96
CA ILE A 315 17.96 -10.88 -12.08
C ILE A 315 17.35 -11.24 -13.45
N GLU A 316 18.21 -11.56 -14.41
CA GLU A 316 17.76 -11.90 -15.76
C GLU A 316 16.96 -13.23 -15.76
N ASN A 317 15.77 -13.21 -16.37
CA ASN A 317 14.91 -14.40 -16.55
C ASN A 317 14.56 -15.09 -15.22
N ASP A 318 14.21 -14.33 -14.20
CA ASP A 318 13.80 -14.87 -12.89
C ASP A 318 12.45 -15.58 -12.95
N THR A 319 12.47 -16.77 -13.57
CA THR A 319 11.28 -17.61 -13.71
C THR A 319 10.73 -18.10 -12.37
N THR A 320 11.56 -18.14 -11.33
CA THR A 320 11.16 -18.60 -10.00
C THR A 320 10.28 -17.57 -9.32
N THR A 321 10.74 -16.32 -9.23
CA THR A 321 9.94 -15.22 -8.65
C THR A 321 8.67 -14.98 -9.44
N HIS A 322 8.73 -14.95 -10.77
CA HIS A 322 7.55 -14.81 -11.63
C HIS A 322 6.55 -15.96 -11.44
N HIS A 323 7.03 -17.21 -11.30
CA HIS A 323 6.15 -18.36 -11.05
C HIS A 323 5.40 -18.20 -9.71
N TYR A 324 6.10 -17.88 -8.65
CA TYR A 324 5.47 -17.75 -7.33
C TYR A 324 4.59 -16.49 -7.19
N ALA A 325 4.98 -15.38 -7.78
CA ALA A 325 4.13 -14.19 -7.87
C ALA A 325 2.80 -14.50 -8.60
N LYS A 326 2.88 -15.20 -9.75
CA LYS A 326 1.68 -15.66 -10.45
C LYS A 326 0.84 -16.59 -9.59
N GLN A 327 1.45 -17.55 -8.89
CA GLN A 327 0.73 -18.47 -8.00
C GLN A 327 -0.05 -17.74 -6.91
N MET A 328 0.51 -16.67 -6.33
CA MET A 328 -0.17 -15.86 -5.30
C MET A 328 -1.38 -15.12 -5.87
N VAL A 329 -1.26 -14.53 -7.06
CA VAL A 329 -2.40 -13.88 -7.73
C VAL A 329 -3.47 -14.91 -8.13
N ASP A 330 -3.08 -16.07 -8.67
CA ASP A 330 -3.99 -17.15 -9.03
C ASP A 330 -4.76 -17.66 -7.81
N HIS A 331 -4.07 -17.90 -6.70
CA HIS A 331 -4.66 -18.31 -5.45
C HIS A 331 -5.73 -17.30 -4.97
N SER A 332 -5.37 -16.02 -4.96
CA SER A 332 -6.29 -14.95 -4.54
C SER A 332 -7.50 -14.82 -5.47
N LEU A 333 -7.32 -14.98 -6.79
CA LEU A 333 -8.43 -15.00 -7.75
C LEU A 333 -9.34 -16.21 -7.60
N GLN A 334 -8.79 -17.38 -7.28
CA GLN A 334 -9.56 -18.61 -7.14
C GLN A 334 -10.34 -18.69 -5.84
N THR A 335 -9.84 -18.06 -4.77
CA THR A 335 -10.36 -18.25 -3.42
C THR A 335 -10.91 -17.00 -2.75
N GLY A 336 -10.47 -15.81 -3.18
CA GLY A 336 -10.83 -14.52 -2.56
C GLY A 336 -11.50 -13.52 -3.48
N TRP A 337 -11.78 -13.87 -4.74
CA TRP A 337 -12.45 -12.97 -5.69
C TRP A 337 -13.97 -13.06 -5.58
N ASP A 338 -14.65 -11.91 -5.49
CA ASP A 338 -16.11 -11.82 -5.58
C ASP A 338 -16.55 -11.89 -7.04
N SER A 339 -17.10 -13.05 -7.44
CA SER A 339 -17.58 -13.26 -8.81
C SER A 339 -18.85 -12.50 -9.16
N ASP A 340 -19.58 -11.97 -8.18
CA ASP A 340 -20.85 -11.27 -8.39
C ASP A 340 -20.63 -9.77 -8.65
N SER A 341 -19.74 -9.14 -7.86
CA SER A 341 -19.51 -7.69 -7.91
C SER A 341 -18.11 -7.31 -8.42
N GLY A 342 -17.18 -8.25 -8.43
CA GLY A 342 -15.75 -7.98 -8.61
C GLY A 342 -15.06 -7.59 -7.32
N GLY A 343 -13.72 -7.50 -7.36
CA GLY A 343 -12.89 -7.16 -6.20
C GLY A 343 -12.53 -8.33 -5.30
N PHE A 344 -11.49 -8.14 -4.49
CA PHE A 344 -11.02 -9.12 -3.52
C PHE A 344 -11.69 -8.92 -2.16
N TYR A 345 -12.10 -10.02 -1.52
CA TYR A 345 -12.49 -10.02 -0.13
C TYR A 345 -11.28 -9.74 0.79
N ASP A 346 -11.55 -9.31 2.03
CA ASP A 346 -10.46 -8.98 2.97
C ASP A 346 -9.76 -10.21 3.54
N GLY A 347 -10.46 -11.34 3.72
CA GLY A 347 -9.75 -12.49 4.22
C GLY A 347 -10.52 -13.79 4.34
N GLY A 348 -9.74 -14.86 4.43
CA GLY A 348 -10.22 -16.23 4.53
C GLY A 348 -9.38 -17.10 5.45
N TYR A 349 -9.84 -18.34 5.65
CA TYR A 349 -9.14 -19.35 6.42
C TYR A 349 -9.14 -20.71 5.72
N TYR A 350 -8.00 -21.40 5.76
CA TYR A 350 -7.92 -22.83 5.59
C TYR A 350 -8.23 -23.51 6.92
N LEU A 351 -9.47 -23.95 7.08
CA LEU A 351 -9.91 -24.63 8.30
C LEU A 351 -9.37 -26.06 8.34
N ALA A 352 -8.97 -26.55 9.53
CA ALA A 352 -8.44 -27.91 9.73
C ALA A 352 -9.36 -29.05 9.25
N SER A 353 -10.65 -28.79 9.20
CA SER A 353 -11.66 -29.76 8.78
C SER A 353 -11.89 -29.79 7.26
N ASN A 354 -11.28 -28.89 6.52
CA ASN A 354 -11.52 -28.70 5.09
C ASN A 354 -10.27 -28.15 4.42
N ASP A 355 -9.81 -28.78 3.34
CA ASP A 355 -8.70 -28.30 2.53
C ASP A 355 -9.11 -27.12 1.61
N GLU A 356 -10.39 -26.74 1.60
CA GLU A 356 -10.89 -25.57 0.87
C GLU A 356 -10.84 -24.33 1.75
N LEU A 357 -10.46 -23.19 1.15
CA LEU A 357 -10.48 -21.91 1.81
C LEU A 357 -11.94 -21.45 2.03
N THR A 358 -12.21 -20.97 3.23
CA THR A 358 -13.49 -20.33 3.58
C THR A 358 -13.27 -18.83 3.74
N VAL A 359 -13.99 -18.00 2.96
CA VAL A 359 -14.03 -16.53 3.17
C VAL A 359 -14.72 -16.26 4.51
N VAL A 360 -14.05 -15.55 5.40
CA VAL A 360 -14.53 -15.21 6.75
C VAL A 360 -14.70 -13.71 6.96
N ARG A 361 -14.12 -12.88 6.09
CA ARG A 361 -14.33 -11.44 5.99
C ARG A 361 -14.66 -11.11 4.54
N ASP A 362 -15.93 -10.94 4.24
CA ASP A 362 -16.45 -10.61 2.90
C ASP A 362 -16.57 -9.10 2.66
N THR A 363 -16.04 -8.28 3.57
CA THR A 363 -15.77 -6.87 3.36
C THR A 363 -14.63 -6.70 2.35
N LYS A 364 -14.46 -5.50 1.81
CA LYS A 364 -13.45 -5.17 0.80
C LYS A 364 -12.87 -3.81 1.13
N THR A 365 -11.62 -3.76 1.56
CA THR A 365 -10.93 -2.51 1.91
C THR A 365 -10.29 -1.85 0.70
N TRP A 366 -10.14 -0.52 0.71
CA TRP A 366 -9.62 0.28 -0.41
C TRP A 366 -8.23 -0.18 -0.87
N TRP A 367 -7.32 -0.42 0.08
CA TRP A 367 -5.94 -0.75 -0.23
C TRP A 367 -5.82 -2.11 -0.94
N ALA A 368 -6.59 -3.10 -0.52
CA ALA A 368 -6.59 -4.42 -1.15
C ALA A 368 -7.07 -4.37 -2.61
N GLN A 369 -8.03 -3.49 -2.92
CA GLN A 369 -8.51 -3.30 -4.29
C GLN A 369 -7.49 -2.53 -5.14
N ALA A 370 -6.84 -1.52 -4.56
CA ALA A 370 -5.77 -0.77 -5.22
C ALA A 370 -4.60 -1.68 -5.61
N GLU A 371 -4.14 -2.52 -4.69
CA GLU A 371 -3.05 -3.48 -4.94
C GLU A 371 -3.46 -4.58 -5.90
N GLY A 372 -4.70 -5.07 -5.77
CA GLY A 372 -5.27 -6.02 -6.71
C GLY A 372 -5.34 -5.47 -8.14
N LEU A 373 -5.66 -4.18 -8.31
CA LEU A 373 -5.67 -3.54 -9.62
C LEU A 373 -4.28 -3.57 -10.28
N ASN A 374 -3.22 -3.22 -9.51
CA ASN A 374 -1.84 -3.26 -9.98
C ASN A 374 -1.41 -4.67 -10.37
N ALA A 375 -1.63 -5.63 -9.48
CA ALA A 375 -1.23 -7.02 -9.73
C ALA A 375 -1.94 -7.62 -10.96
N LEU A 376 -3.24 -7.37 -11.13
CA LEU A 376 -4.00 -7.87 -12.26
C LEU A 376 -3.53 -7.26 -13.59
N LEU A 377 -3.23 -5.95 -13.60
CA LEU A 377 -2.70 -5.31 -14.80
C LEU A 377 -1.32 -5.85 -15.15
N LEU A 378 -0.40 -5.94 -14.19
CA LEU A 378 0.93 -6.52 -14.41
C LEU A 378 0.83 -7.96 -14.93
N MET A 379 0.01 -8.82 -14.30
CA MET A 379 -0.20 -10.19 -14.78
C MET A 379 -0.78 -10.25 -16.19
N SER A 380 -1.66 -9.30 -16.56
CA SER A 380 -2.21 -9.25 -17.92
C SER A 380 -1.18 -8.93 -19.00
N LEU A 381 -0.14 -8.18 -18.62
CA LEU A 381 0.99 -7.88 -19.53
C LEU A 381 2.00 -9.04 -19.62
N LEU A 382 2.28 -9.68 -18.49
CA LEU A 382 3.21 -10.81 -18.43
C LEU A 382 2.61 -12.10 -19.04
N TYR A 383 1.31 -12.33 -18.87
CA TYR A 383 0.60 -13.55 -19.25
C TYR A 383 -0.70 -13.24 -20.02
N PRO A 384 -0.62 -12.61 -21.21
CA PRO A 384 -1.80 -12.09 -21.91
C PRO A 384 -2.82 -13.14 -22.34
N ASP A 385 -2.38 -14.39 -22.56
CA ASP A 385 -3.21 -15.50 -23.04
C ASP A 385 -3.54 -16.52 -21.93
N ASP A 386 -3.32 -16.16 -20.65
CA ASP A 386 -3.55 -17.07 -19.51
C ASP A 386 -5.04 -17.35 -19.28
N GLU A 387 -5.36 -18.58 -18.85
CA GLU A 387 -6.72 -19.02 -18.56
C GLU A 387 -7.41 -18.25 -17.42
N MET A 388 -6.65 -17.61 -16.52
CA MET A 388 -7.14 -16.74 -15.46
C MET A 388 -7.70 -15.41 -16.00
N ARG A 389 -7.43 -15.06 -17.27
CA ARG A 389 -7.96 -13.87 -17.96
C ARG A 389 -7.71 -12.58 -17.18
N TYR A 390 -6.46 -12.36 -16.79
CA TYR A 390 -6.09 -11.21 -15.93
C TYR A 390 -6.52 -9.86 -16.49
N GLY A 391 -6.49 -9.67 -17.81
CA GLY A 391 -6.96 -8.43 -18.45
C GLY A 391 -8.45 -8.17 -18.24
N ASP A 392 -9.29 -9.22 -18.28
CA ASP A 392 -10.72 -9.09 -17.97
C ASP A 392 -10.93 -8.81 -16.48
N ARG A 393 -10.16 -9.49 -15.59
CA ARG A 393 -10.20 -9.26 -14.14
C ARG A 393 -9.75 -7.85 -13.76
N PHE A 394 -8.74 -7.31 -14.45
CA PHE A 394 -8.33 -5.91 -14.31
C PHE A 394 -9.47 -4.95 -14.67
N LEU A 395 -10.17 -5.17 -15.80
CA LEU A 395 -11.29 -4.34 -16.20
C LEU A 395 -12.47 -4.45 -15.23
N GLU A 396 -12.77 -5.65 -14.73
CA GLU A 396 -13.80 -5.87 -13.71
C GLU A 396 -13.42 -5.14 -12.41
N MET A 397 -12.13 -5.17 -12.00
CA MET A 397 -11.62 -4.45 -10.82
C MET A 397 -11.71 -2.93 -11.00
N TRP A 398 -11.30 -2.41 -12.16
CA TRP A 398 -11.42 -0.97 -12.46
C TRP A 398 -12.88 -0.51 -12.44
N TYR A 399 -13.79 -1.29 -13.03
CA TYR A 399 -15.22 -1.02 -12.97
C TYR A 399 -15.74 -1.05 -11.52
N TYR A 400 -15.30 -2.03 -10.70
CA TYR A 400 -15.66 -2.16 -9.31
C TYR A 400 -15.21 -0.94 -8.50
N ILE A 401 -13.96 -0.52 -8.65
CA ILE A 401 -13.40 0.66 -7.99
C ILE A 401 -14.21 1.91 -8.33
N ASN A 402 -14.51 2.14 -9.61
CA ASN A 402 -15.28 3.31 -10.05
C ASN A 402 -16.69 3.37 -9.47
N ASN A 403 -17.32 2.22 -9.23
CA ASN A 403 -18.70 2.19 -8.74
C ASN A 403 -18.84 2.17 -7.22
N TYR A 404 -17.84 1.65 -6.51
CA TYR A 404 -17.98 1.36 -5.09
C TYR A 404 -16.93 2.02 -4.19
N PHE A 405 -15.85 2.58 -4.74
CA PHE A 405 -14.82 3.23 -3.94
C PHE A 405 -14.67 4.73 -4.18
N ILE A 406 -14.90 5.20 -5.38
CA ILE A 406 -14.70 6.61 -5.71
C ILE A 406 -15.86 7.43 -5.16
N ASP A 407 -15.56 8.44 -4.34
CA ASP A 407 -16.54 9.41 -3.88
C ASP A 407 -16.61 10.60 -4.85
N GLU A 408 -17.57 10.54 -5.78
CA GLU A 408 -17.80 11.60 -6.76
C GLU A 408 -18.33 12.91 -6.12
N GLU A 409 -18.89 12.83 -4.90
CA GLU A 409 -19.46 14.00 -4.24
C GLU A 409 -18.39 14.78 -3.44
N ASN A 410 -17.57 14.06 -2.65
CA ASN A 410 -16.59 14.68 -1.76
C ASN A 410 -15.15 14.42 -2.20
N SER A 411 -14.91 13.72 -3.30
CA SER A 411 -13.60 13.23 -3.74
C SER A 411 -12.95 12.20 -2.80
N GLY A 412 -11.83 11.63 -3.22
CA GLY A 412 -11.15 10.56 -2.50
C GLY A 412 -11.86 9.21 -2.63
N TRP A 413 -11.31 8.21 -1.95
CA TRP A 413 -11.87 6.86 -1.91
C TRP A 413 -12.57 6.61 -0.57
N PHE A 414 -13.63 5.80 -0.61
CA PHE A 414 -14.23 5.24 0.61
C PHE A 414 -13.26 4.26 1.27
N GLU A 415 -13.45 4.01 2.57
CA GLU A 415 -12.66 3.05 3.36
C GLU A 415 -12.91 1.61 2.90
N SER A 416 -14.18 1.29 2.64
CA SER A 416 -14.64 -0.02 2.21
C SER A 416 -15.61 0.10 1.04
N GLY A 417 -15.68 -0.96 0.23
CA GLY A 417 -16.59 -1.04 -0.91
C GLY A 417 -18.06 -0.94 -0.49
N LEU A 418 -18.78 0.00 -1.09
CA LEU A 418 -20.18 0.30 -0.75
C LEU A 418 -21.16 -0.84 -1.04
N ASP A 419 -20.78 -1.84 -1.83
CA ASP A 419 -21.58 -3.04 -2.08
C ASP A 419 -21.75 -3.90 -0.83
N LYS A 420 -20.69 -4.00 -0.02
CA LYS A 420 -20.67 -4.76 1.25
C LYS A 420 -20.82 -3.86 2.49
N SER A 421 -20.36 -2.63 2.39
CA SER A 421 -20.29 -1.67 3.51
C SER A 421 -20.88 -0.31 3.10
N PRO A 422 -22.22 -0.19 2.88
CA PRO A 422 -22.82 1.03 2.35
C PRO A 422 -22.67 2.25 3.27
N ASP A 423 -22.44 2.05 4.55
CA ASP A 423 -22.22 3.12 5.53
C ASP A 423 -20.79 3.71 5.44
N SER A 424 -19.86 3.07 4.71
CA SER A 424 -18.50 3.54 4.50
C SER A 424 -18.43 4.89 3.75
N ARG A 425 -19.53 5.33 3.17
CA ARG A 425 -19.66 6.70 2.65
C ARG A 425 -19.51 7.80 3.70
N TYR A 426 -19.62 7.45 4.97
CA TYR A 426 -19.48 8.35 6.12
C TYR A 426 -18.20 8.10 6.93
N ASP A 427 -17.39 7.14 6.50
CA ASP A 427 -16.10 6.87 7.13
C ASP A 427 -15.09 7.99 6.82
N ASP A 428 -14.08 8.10 7.66
CA ASP A 428 -13.00 9.08 7.51
C ASP A 428 -12.28 8.91 6.17
N LYS A 429 -12.00 10.02 5.49
CA LYS A 429 -11.18 10.04 4.25
C LYS A 429 -9.72 9.75 4.53
N GLY A 430 -9.26 10.12 5.72
CA GLY A 430 -7.89 9.89 6.16
C GLY A 430 -7.80 9.59 7.65
N HIS A 431 -6.87 8.73 8.02
CA HIS A 431 -6.47 8.45 9.40
C HIS A 431 -5.01 8.00 9.41
N ILE A 432 -4.43 7.72 10.59
CA ILE A 432 -3.00 7.37 10.72
C ILE A 432 -2.54 6.20 9.83
N TRP A 433 -3.47 5.34 9.38
CA TRP A 433 -3.18 4.20 8.49
C TRP A 433 -3.59 4.47 7.03
N LYS A 434 -4.52 5.38 6.79
CA LYS A 434 -5.04 5.70 5.45
C LYS A 434 -4.53 7.06 5.00
N ALA A 435 -3.58 7.05 4.10
CA ALA A 435 -3.12 8.17 3.29
C ALA A 435 -3.42 7.87 1.81
N ASN A 436 -2.91 8.70 0.90
CA ASN A 436 -3.11 8.56 -0.55
C ASN A 436 -2.10 7.61 -1.24
N TYR A 437 -1.56 6.65 -0.52
CA TYR A 437 -0.47 5.81 -1.01
C TYR A 437 -0.95 4.68 -1.93
N HIS A 438 -1.83 3.80 -1.45
CA HIS A 438 -2.28 2.63 -2.22
C HIS A 438 -3.07 3.04 -3.47
N ASP A 439 -4.05 3.93 -3.32
CA ASP A 439 -4.84 4.49 -4.42
C ASP A 439 -3.97 5.33 -5.38
N GLY A 440 -3.02 6.11 -4.86
CA GLY A 440 -2.02 6.83 -5.64
C GLY A 440 -1.12 5.90 -6.43
N ARG A 441 -0.56 4.87 -5.79
CA ARG A 441 0.27 3.85 -6.44
C ARG A 441 -0.50 3.15 -7.56
N ALA A 442 -1.73 2.71 -7.27
CA ALA A 442 -2.56 2.04 -8.25
C ALA A 442 -2.78 2.88 -9.51
N MET A 443 -3.01 4.17 -9.37
CA MET A 443 -3.16 5.06 -10.52
C MET A 443 -1.84 5.29 -11.25
N MET A 444 -0.76 5.59 -10.54
CA MET A 444 0.53 5.91 -11.15
C MET A 444 1.14 4.71 -11.88
N TYR A 445 1.09 3.52 -11.27
CA TYR A 445 1.60 2.30 -11.90
C TYR A 445 0.67 1.83 -13.02
N GLY A 446 -0.65 1.95 -12.83
CA GLY A 446 -1.60 1.69 -13.88
C GLY A 446 -1.34 2.53 -15.14
N ILE A 447 -1.05 3.83 -14.98
CA ILE A 447 -0.69 4.72 -16.08
C ILE A 447 0.60 4.25 -16.77
N ARG A 448 1.68 3.98 -16.03
CA ARG A 448 2.96 3.51 -16.58
C ARG A 448 2.79 2.21 -17.37
N PHE A 449 2.15 1.22 -16.78
CA PHE A 449 1.93 -0.07 -17.44
C PHE A 449 1.06 0.05 -18.71
N LEU A 450 0.03 0.90 -18.69
CA LEU A 450 -0.81 1.13 -19.85
C LEU A 450 -0.08 1.91 -20.96
N ASP A 451 0.80 2.84 -20.61
CA ASP A 451 1.66 3.58 -21.54
C ASP A 451 2.83 2.72 -22.08
N GLY A 452 3.11 1.55 -21.48
CA GLY A 452 4.13 0.60 -21.92
C GLY A 452 5.52 0.87 -21.33
N GLU A 453 5.54 1.46 -20.13
CA GLU A 453 6.75 1.73 -19.36
C GLU A 453 7.05 0.62 -18.33
#